data_b488d3eade0d7478998d698c36344563
#
_entry.id   b488d3eade0d7478998d698c36344563
#
_cell.length_a   1.000
_cell.length_b   1.000
_cell.length_c   1.000
_cell.angle_alpha   90.00
_cell.angle_beta   90.00
_cell.angle_gamma   90.00
#
_symmetry.space_group_name_H-M   'P 1'
#
loop_
_entity.id
_entity.type
_entity.pdbx_description
1 polymer ?
#
loop_
_entity_poly.entity_id
_entity_poly.type
_entity_poly.pdbx_seq_one_letter_code
_entity_poly.pdbx_strand_id
1 'polypeptide(L)'
;MRGITKRFGPVVANDRVDFSLRPGEIHALLGENGAGKTTLMRILYGLYRADEGQIIVEGQPARIASPKDAIGLGIGMVTQHFALVPPLTVAENVVLGYTDGFRVDPARVRAQVQEAAARFGLEIAAGALVSHLSVGERQRVEILKALYRNARVLILDEPTAVLIPQEVDTLFATLRRLCADGLSVVFISHKLKEVMAISDRVTALRDGKLVGTVDTAQTAPAQLARMMVGRETFGVARQGERTPGEPVLQIERLGADDDRGLSMLKNVTLSIEAGEILSVAGVSGNGQRELAETLCGVRRPRAGRILVNGQDLTAARPHEFTAAGVGRIPEDRHAGAVGELTVAENLALEHLGEFTRGGVLNREAILSNAAALIAQFQIKARPTDRARTLSGGNLQKLLLARVLSRQPCVVIAPQPTRGLDIGATEYVRNELLAQRERGAAVLLISEDLDEILALSDRIAVIYEGEIVGVAPAREADVETLGLMMAGATREGARVREAV
;
A
#
# COMPACT_ATOMS: atom_id res chain seq x y z
N MET A 1 21.22 -16.90 -10.20
CA MET A 1 21.84 -16.59 -8.89
C MET A 1 21.96 -17.89 -8.11
N ARG A 2 23.10 -18.16 -7.48
CA ARG A 2 23.32 -19.42 -6.73
C ARG A 2 23.95 -19.11 -5.37
N GLY A 3 23.34 -19.59 -4.30
CA GLY A 3 23.81 -19.49 -2.92
C GLY A 3 23.97 -18.05 -2.42
N ILE A 4 23.13 -17.13 -2.88
CA ILE A 4 23.26 -15.70 -2.53
C ILE A 4 22.98 -15.47 -1.05
N THR A 5 24.00 -14.96 -0.37
CA THR A 5 23.88 -14.55 1.04
C THR A 5 24.14 -13.05 1.17
N LYS A 6 23.29 -12.37 1.98
CA LYS A 6 23.45 -10.95 2.30
C LYS A 6 23.10 -10.68 3.76
N ARG A 7 24.03 -10.00 4.45
CA ARG A 7 23.87 -9.61 5.85
C ARG A 7 23.94 -8.09 5.99
N PHE A 8 23.11 -7.55 6.86
CA PHE A 8 23.15 -6.15 7.30
C PHE A 8 23.28 -6.14 8.83
N GLY A 9 24.52 -6.05 9.32
CA GLY A 9 24.79 -6.23 10.73
C GLY A 9 24.31 -7.61 11.21
N PRO A 10 23.43 -7.67 12.24
CA PRO A 10 22.92 -8.93 12.77
C PRO A 10 21.81 -9.55 11.90
N VAL A 11 21.28 -8.83 10.92
CA VAL A 11 20.15 -9.27 10.08
C VAL A 11 20.67 -9.99 8.85
N VAL A 12 20.27 -11.25 8.65
CA VAL A 12 20.51 -12.02 7.43
C VAL A 12 19.32 -11.79 6.49
N ALA A 13 19.50 -10.89 5.52
CA ALA A 13 18.45 -10.54 4.57
C ALA A 13 18.23 -11.59 3.47
N ASN A 14 19.30 -12.30 3.08
CA ASN A 14 19.25 -13.49 2.20
C ASN A 14 20.23 -14.54 2.75
N ASP A 15 19.81 -15.78 2.83
CA ASP A 15 20.60 -16.92 3.33
C ASP A 15 20.63 -18.02 2.27
N ARG A 16 21.71 -18.07 1.50
CA ARG A 16 21.99 -19.06 0.44
C ARG A 16 20.85 -19.23 -0.57
N VAL A 17 20.29 -18.10 -1.02
CA VAL A 17 19.15 -18.11 -1.94
C VAL A 17 19.59 -18.45 -3.36
N ASP A 18 18.91 -19.44 -3.95
CA ASP A 18 18.99 -19.77 -5.37
C ASP A 18 17.80 -19.13 -6.11
N PHE A 19 18.06 -18.52 -7.28
CA PHE A 19 17.04 -17.96 -8.14
C PHE A 19 17.43 -18.13 -9.60
N SER A 20 16.49 -18.54 -10.44
CA SER A 20 16.71 -18.74 -11.87
C SER A 20 15.60 -18.07 -12.69
N LEU A 21 15.95 -17.46 -13.81
CA LEU A 21 15.04 -16.85 -14.77
C LEU A 21 15.30 -17.50 -16.13
N ARG A 22 14.24 -17.94 -16.81
CA ARG A 22 14.30 -18.53 -18.16
C ARG A 22 14.11 -17.42 -19.21
N PRO A 23 14.63 -17.59 -20.43
CA PRO A 23 14.36 -16.64 -21.49
C PRO A 23 12.86 -16.55 -21.81
N GLY A 24 12.34 -15.32 -21.93
CA GLY A 24 10.94 -15.06 -22.31
C GLY A 24 9.90 -15.35 -21.23
N GLU A 25 10.31 -15.74 -20.01
CA GLU A 25 9.34 -15.98 -18.93
C GLU A 25 9.07 -14.75 -18.07
N ILE A 26 7.89 -14.71 -17.48
CA ILE A 26 7.55 -13.83 -16.36
C ILE A 26 7.65 -14.64 -15.07
N HIS A 27 8.69 -14.42 -14.30
CA HIS A 27 8.95 -15.14 -13.05
C HIS A 27 8.59 -14.25 -11.86
N ALA A 28 7.56 -14.62 -11.11
CA ALA A 28 7.19 -13.89 -9.91
C ALA A 28 8.10 -14.23 -8.73
N LEU A 29 8.56 -13.21 -8.02
CA LEU A 29 9.25 -13.32 -6.73
C LEU A 29 8.31 -12.89 -5.61
N LEU A 30 7.81 -13.88 -4.87
CA LEU A 30 6.77 -13.76 -3.87
C LEU A 30 7.33 -13.84 -2.45
N GLY A 31 6.71 -13.19 -1.47
CA GLY A 31 7.08 -13.25 -0.04
C GLY A 31 6.55 -12.06 0.73
N GLU A 32 6.52 -12.15 2.05
CA GLU A 32 6.13 -11.05 2.94
C GLU A 32 7.12 -9.87 2.88
N ASN A 33 6.71 -8.73 3.44
CA ASN A 33 7.64 -7.59 3.60
C ASN A 33 8.78 -7.99 4.54
N GLY A 34 10.01 -7.71 4.08
CA GLY A 34 11.21 -8.16 4.81
C GLY A 34 11.70 -9.58 4.46
N ALA A 35 11.01 -10.32 3.60
CA ALA A 35 11.44 -11.66 3.16
C ALA A 35 12.72 -11.69 2.30
N GLY A 36 13.30 -10.54 1.97
CA GLY A 36 14.55 -10.44 1.22
C GLY A 36 14.41 -10.25 -0.30
N LYS A 37 13.18 -10.13 -0.84
CA LYS A 37 12.92 -10.00 -2.30
C LYS A 37 13.67 -8.82 -2.94
N THR A 38 13.40 -7.61 -2.45
CA THR A 38 14.03 -6.38 -2.96
C THR A 38 15.55 -6.41 -2.74
N THR A 39 16.04 -6.99 -1.64
CA THR A 39 17.48 -7.16 -1.40
C THR A 39 18.13 -8.06 -2.45
N LEU A 40 17.51 -9.21 -2.76
CA LEU A 40 18.00 -10.14 -3.79
C LEU A 40 18.07 -9.47 -5.16
N MET A 41 17.05 -8.70 -5.53
CA MET A 41 17.01 -7.99 -6.82
C MET A 41 17.95 -6.78 -6.86
N ARG A 42 18.15 -6.08 -5.75
CA ARG A 42 19.18 -5.02 -5.65
C ARG A 42 20.59 -5.57 -5.77
N ILE A 43 20.82 -6.82 -5.37
CA ILE A 43 22.10 -7.51 -5.63
C ILE A 43 22.24 -7.81 -7.12
N LEU A 44 21.19 -8.32 -7.78
CA LEU A 44 21.18 -8.59 -9.21
C LEU A 44 21.39 -7.32 -10.04
N TYR A 45 20.83 -6.21 -9.58
CA TYR A 45 20.98 -4.90 -10.24
C TYR A 45 22.26 -4.14 -9.85
N GLY A 46 23.07 -4.68 -8.91
CA GLY A 46 24.36 -4.08 -8.52
C GLY A 46 24.28 -2.90 -7.55
N LEU A 47 23.12 -2.68 -6.89
CA LEU A 47 22.97 -1.70 -5.79
C LEU A 47 23.57 -2.22 -4.49
N TYR A 48 23.55 -3.53 -4.28
CA TYR A 48 24.21 -4.21 -3.17
C TYR A 48 25.16 -5.28 -3.70
N ARG A 49 26.18 -5.60 -2.93
CA ARG A 49 27.06 -6.76 -3.19
C ARG A 49 26.59 -7.92 -2.32
N ALA A 50 26.53 -9.11 -2.89
CA ALA A 50 26.39 -10.33 -2.12
C ALA A 50 27.63 -10.53 -1.23
N ASP A 51 27.43 -11.08 -0.04
CA ASP A 51 28.53 -11.46 0.84
C ASP A 51 29.06 -12.85 0.44
N GLU A 52 28.14 -13.73 -0.04
CA GLU A 52 28.48 -15.07 -0.57
C GLU A 52 27.60 -15.39 -1.79
N GLY A 53 28.02 -16.36 -2.59
CA GLY A 53 27.29 -16.82 -3.77
C GLY A 53 27.80 -16.23 -5.08
N GLN A 54 27.11 -16.54 -6.17
CA GLN A 54 27.50 -16.10 -7.51
C GLN A 54 26.29 -15.77 -8.39
N ILE A 55 26.48 -14.81 -9.29
CA ILE A 55 25.52 -14.45 -10.34
C ILE A 55 26.01 -15.04 -11.65
N ILE A 56 25.12 -15.66 -12.40
CA ILE A 56 25.38 -16.26 -13.71
C ILE A 56 24.40 -15.63 -14.70
N VAL A 57 24.91 -15.04 -15.76
CA VAL A 57 24.12 -14.45 -16.86
C VAL A 57 24.49 -15.17 -18.14
N GLU A 58 23.49 -15.72 -18.85
CA GLU A 58 23.69 -16.49 -20.09
C GLU A 58 24.74 -17.63 -19.95
N GLY A 59 24.70 -18.30 -18.81
CA GLY A 59 25.61 -19.44 -18.53
C GLY A 59 27.02 -19.03 -18.09
N GLN A 60 27.35 -17.74 -18.07
CA GLN A 60 28.68 -17.25 -17.68
C GLN A 60 28.63 -16.56 -16.31
N PRO A 61 29.62 -16.80 -15.43
CA PRO A 61 29.76 -16.06 -14.19
C PRO A 61 29.86 -14.54 -14.46
N ALA A 62 29.02 -13.76 -13.83
CA ALA A 62 28.98 -12.32 -14.00
C ALA A 62 29.34 -11.61 -12.67
N ARG A 63 30.22 -10.61 -12.76
CA ARG A 63 30.54 -9.74 -11.63
C ARG A 63 29.80 -8.43 -11.78
N ILE A 64 28.75 -8.25 -10.99
CA ILE A 64 27.94 -7.03 -10.96
C ILE A 64 28.31 -6.26 -9.70
N ALA A 65 29.03 -5.15 -9.85
CA ALA A 65 29.48 -4.30 -8.75
C ALA A 65 28.76 -2.95 -8.70
N SER A 66 28.04 -2.62 -9.78
CA SER A 66 27.28 -1.36 -9.93
C SER A 66 26.10 -1.55 -10.88
N PRO A 67 25.08 -0.64 -10.84
CA PRO A 67 24.00 -0.64 -11.82
C PRO A 67 24.48 -0.52 -13.28
N LYS A 68 25.60 0.14 -13.50
CA LYS A 68 26.22 0.24 -14.84
C LYS A 68 26.61 -1.14 -15.39
N ASP A 69 27.14 -2.02 -14.53
CA ASP A 69 27.50 -3.39 -14.93
C ASP A 69 26.24 -4.19 -15.27
N ALA A 70 25.19 -4.08 -14.46
CA ALA A 70 23.90 -4.73 -14.71
C ALA A 70 23.28 -4.28 -16.04
N ILE A 71 23.25 -2.97 -16.30
CA ILE A 71 22.76 -2.39 -17.56
C ILE A 71 23.60 -2.92 -18.75
N GLY A 72 24.94 -2.97 -18.60
CA GLY A 72 25.82 -3.52 -19.63
C GLY A 72 25.57 -5.00 -19.95
N LEU A 73 25.00 -5.76 -19.00
CA LEU A 73 24.57 -7.15 -19.18
C LEU A 73 23.10 -7.26 -19.65
N GLY A 74 22.43 -6.14 -19.95
CA GLY A 74 21.04 -6.12 -20.37
C GLY A 74 20.03 -6.33 -19.23
N ILE A 75 20.37 -5.98 -17.99
CA ILE A 75 19.48 -6.07 -16.84
C ILE A 75 18.98 -4.66 -16.50
N GLY A 76 17.67 -4.43 -16.63
CA GLY A 76 16.97 -3.21 -16.24
C GLY A 76 16.18 -3.41 -14.95
N MET A 77 15.94 -2.33 -14.20
CA MET A 77 15.11 -2.37 -13.00
C MET A 77 14.20 -1.14 -12.92
N VAL A 78 12.92 -1.39 -12.69
CA VAL A 78 11.92 -0.39 -12.29
C VAL A 78 11.68 -0.56 -10.81
N THR A 79 11.97 0.47 -10.04
CA THR A 79 11.85 0.46 -8.58
C THR A 79 10.45 0.87 -8.14
N GLN A 80 10.05 0.50 -6.93
CA GLN A 80 8.76 0.84 -6.32
C GLN A 80 8.48 2.35 -6.31
N HIS A 81 9.50 3.19 -6.15
CA HIS A 81 9.40 4.65 -6.30
C HIS A 81 10.05 5.05 -7.62
N PHE A 82 9.32 5.80 -8.43
CA PHE A 82 9.82 6.23 -9.74
C PHE A 82 11.10 7.06 -9.63
N ALA A 83 12.10 6.69 -10.42
CA ALA A 83 13.37 7.39 -10.51
C ALA A 83 13.35 8.40 -11.70
N LEU A 84 12.25 9.15 -11.84
CA LEU A 84 12.05 10.16 -12.87
C LEU A 84 12.28 11.56 -12.29
N VAL A 85 12.81 12.45 -13.13
CA VAL A 85 13.03 13.86 -12.79
C VAL A 85 11.82 14.67 -13.27
N PRO A 86 10.93 15.17 -12.38
CA PRO A 86 9.63 15.74 -12.76
C PRO A 86 9.67 16.93 -13.71
N PRO A 87 10.63 17.90 -13.60
CA PRO A 87 10.71 19.04 -14.50
C PRO A 87 11.28 18.74 -15.89
N LEU A 88 11.77 17.52 -16.13
CA LEU A 88 12.26 17.08 -17.42
C LEU A 88 11.15 16.44 -18.26
N THR A 89 11.32 16.49 -19.57
CA THR A 89 10.44 15.75 -20.51
C THR A 89 10.68 14.24 -20.43
N VAL A 90 9.76 13.46 -20.99
CA VAL A 90 9.93 12.00 -21.12
C VAL A 90 11.21 11.68 -21.88
N ALA A 91 11.44 12.34 -23.02
CA ALA A 91 12.64 12.10 -23.83
C ALA A 91 13.93 12.35 -23.04
N GLU A 92 14.00 13.45 -22.30
CA GLU A 92 15.16 13.76 -21.45
C GLU A 92 15.36 12.73 -20.33
N ASN A 93 14.29 12.30 -19.68
CA ASN A 93 14.35 11.25 -18.64
C ASN A 93 14.84 9.90 -19.18
N VAL A 94 14.40 9.50 -20.37
CA VAL A 94 14.78 8.22 -20.99
C VAL A 94 16.28 8.19 -21.30
N VAL A 95 16.83 9.26 -21.85
CA VAL A 95 18.24 9.33 -22.25
C VAL A 95 19.18 9.79 -21.15
N LEU A 96 18.67 10.22 -20.01
CA LEU A 96 19.46 10.73 -18.90
C LEU A 96 20.54 9.74 -18.47
N GLY A 97 21.82 10.16 -18.58
CA GLY A 97 22.98 9.32 -18.29
C GLY A 97 23.30 8.25 -19.35
N TYR A 98 22.69 8.32 -20.54
CA TYR A 98 22.89 7.39 -21.66
C TYR A 98 23.22 8.09 -22.98
N THR A 99 23.69 9.33 -22.94
CA THR A 99 24.09 10.11 -24.14
C THR A 99 25.61 10.11 -24.30
N ASP A 100 26.04 9.79 -25.52
CA ASP A 100 27.45 9.95 -25.91
C ASP A 100 27.70 11.39 -26.35
N GLY A 101 28.46 12.18 -25.54
CA GLY A 101 28.92 13.48 -25.88
C GLY A 101 28.29 14.65 -25.10
N PHE A 102 28.91 15.85 -25.27
CA PHE A 102 28.57 17.11 -24.56
C PHE A 102 27.38 17.87 -25.15
N ARG A 103 26.94 17.54 -26.36
CA ARG A 103 25.81 18.19 -27.04
C ARG A 103 24.75 17.20 -27.39
N VAL A 104 23.58 17.41 -26.82
CA VAL A 104 22.39 16.65 -27.10
C VAL A 104 21.46 17.49 -27.99
N ASP A 105 21.07 16.98 -29.16
CA ASP A 105 20.02 17.58 -29.98
C ASP A 105 18.64 17.15 -29.43
N PRO A 106 17.86 18.06 -28.84
CA PRO A 106 16.58 17.71 -28.22
C PRO A 106 15.54 17.19 -29.23
N ALA A 107 15.57 17.67 -30.48
CA ALA A 107 14.63 17.23 -31.51
C ALA A 107 14.92 15.79 -31.94
N ARG A 108 16.20 15.45 -32.16
CA ARG A 108 16.66 14.12 -32.50
C ARG A 108 16.36 13.13 -31.37
N VAL A 109 16.64 13.48 -30.10
CA VAL A 109 16.36 12.62 -28.95
C VAL A 109 14.87 12.37 -28.82
N ARG A 110 14.03 13.39 -28.97
CA ARG A 110 12.57 13.23 -28.94
C ARG A 110 12.08 12.27 -30.01
N ALA A 111 12.59 12.40 -31.24
CA ALA A 111 12.22 11.49 -32.35
C ALA A 111 12.64 10.02 -32.04
N GLN A 112 13.88 9.81 -31.57
CA GLN A 112 14.38 8.48 -31.23
C GLN A 112 13.58 7.83 -30.08
N VAL A 113 13.23 8.58 -29.05
CA VAL A 113 12.43 8.07 -27.91
C VAL A 113 11.00 7.79 -28.35
N GLN A 114 10.42 8.64 -29.24
CA GLN A 114 9.09 8.39 -29.78
C GLN A 114 9.05 7.12 -30.65
N GLU A 115 10.08 6.91 -31.48
CA GLU A 115 10.24 5.69 -32.28
C GLU A 115 10.39 4.46 -31.40
N ALA A 116 11.21 4.51 -30.34
CA ALA A 116 11.37 3.45 -29.37
C ALA A 116 10.05 3.14 -28.65
N ALA A 117 9.31 4.16 -28.22
CA ALA A 117 8.00 3.98 -27.60
C ALA A 117 7.02 3.25 -28.55
N ALA A 118 6.97 3.65 -29.82
CA ALA A 118 6.15 3.00 -30.85
C ALA A 118 6.58 1.54 -31.09
N ARG A 119 7.89 1.29 -31.20
CA ARG A 119 8.46 -0.07 -31.38
C ARG A 119 8.04 -1.02 -30.23
N PHE A 120 8.08 -0.55 -28.99
CA PHE A 120 7.66 -1.33 -27.84
C PHE A 120 6.15 -1.22 -27.55
N GLY A 121 5.39 -0.53 -28.43
CA GLY A 121 3.94 -0.32 -28.30
C GLY A 121 3.54 0.32 -26.98
N LEU A 122 4.35 1.23 -26.49
CA LEU A 122 4.06 2.05 -25.32
C LEU A 122 3.48 3.39 -25.79
N GLU A 123 2.23 3.65 -25.40
CA GLU A 123 1.58 4.93 -25.68
C GLU A 123 2.15 6.01 -24.75
N ILE A 124 3.15 6.75 -25.23
CA ILE A 124 3.87 7.79 -24.51
C ILE A 124 4.17 8.95 -25.44
N ALA A 125 3.90 10.17 -24.97
CA ALA A 125 4.30 11.39 -25.65
C ALA A 125 5.72 11.80 -25.22
N ALA A 126 6.73 11.60 -26.07
CA ALA A 126 8.13 11.87 -25.74
C ALA A 126 8.43 13.32 -25.33
N GLY A 127 7.59 14.28 -25.77
CA GLY A 127 7.72 15.70 -25.42
C GLY A 127 6.98 16.14 -24.16
N ALA A 128 6.17 15.27 -23.54
CA ALA A 128 5.43 15.62 -22.33
C ALA A 128 6.35 15.79 -21.12
N LEU A 129 6.02 16.73 -20.22
CA LEU A 129 6.71 16.89 -18.94
C LEU A 129 6.28 15.76 -17.99
N VAL A 130 7.24 15.15 -17.32
CA VAL A 130 6.98 14.06 -16.37
C VAL A 130 6.09 14.49 -15.20
N SER A 131 6.17 15.77 -14.79
CA SER A 131 5.29 16.34 -13.75
C SER A 131 3.80 16.28 -14.08
N HIS A 132 3.45 16.28 -15.38
CA HIS A 132 2.06 16.27 -15.85
C HIS A 132 1.51 14.86 -16.13
N LEU A 133 2.36 13.84 -16.03
CA LEU A 133 1.95 12.46 -16.30
C LEU A 133 1.19 11.83 -15.12
N SER A 134 0.19 11.04 -15.45
CA SER A 134 -0.44 10.11 -14.51
C SER A 134 0.56 9.08 -13.98
N VAL A 135 0.18 8.36 -12.94
CA VAL A 135 1.03 7.32 -12.34
C VAL A 135 1.30 6.19 -13.34
N GLY A 136 0.28 5.73 -14.07
CA GLY A 136 0.42 4.70 -15.10
C GLY A 136 1.30 5.14 -16.28
N GLU A 137 1.23 6.41 -16.68
CA GLU A 137 2.13 6.97 -17.70
C GLU A 137 3.58 7.02 -17.22
N ARG A 138 3.82 7.45 -15.98
CA ARG A 138 5.19 7.45 -15.37
C ARG A 138 5.78 6.05 -15.35
N GLN A 139 4.98 5.05 -15.06
CA GLN A 139 5.42 3.65 -15.07
C GLN A 139 5.81 3.19 -16.47
N ARG A 140 5.00 3.53 -17.51
CA ARG A 140 5.38 3.25 -18.89
C ARG A 140 6.68 3.92 -19.29
N VAL A 141 6.95 5.15 -18.79
CA VAL A 141 8.23 5.84 -19.01
C VAL A 141 9.40 5.11 -18.38
N GLU A 142 9.26 4.58 -17.15
CA GLU A 142 10.34 3.79 -16.50
C GLU A 142 10.61 2.48 -17.26
N ILE A 143 9.57 1.81 -17.74
CA ILE A 143 9.73 0.61 -18.58
C ILE A 143 10.44 0.99 -19.88
N LEU A 144 9.99 2.06 -20.58
CA LEU A 144 10.63 2.54 -21.79
C LEU A 144 12.11 2.88 -21.56
N LYS A 145 12.45 3.54 -20.46
CA LYS A 145 13.83 3.87 -20.09
C LYS A 145 14.72 2.63 -19.97
N ALA A 146 14.21 1.54 -19.39
CA ALA A 146 14.93 0.28 -19.31
C ALA A 146 15.09 -0.38 -20.70
N LEU A 147 14.02 -0.43 -21.49
CA LEU A 147 14.02 -1.03 -22.82
C LEU A 147 14.89 -0.23 -23.82
N TYR A 148 14.89 1.09 -23.73
CA TYR A 148 15.73 1.97 -24.56
C TYR A 148 17.23 1.67 -24.34
N ARG A 149 17.59 1.17 -23.16
CA ARG A 149 18.95 0.72 -22.81
C ARG A 149 19.22 -0.75 -23.15
N ASN A 150 18.42 -1.35 -24.03
CA ASN A 150 18.50 -2.74 -24.48
C ASN A 150 18.38 -3.78 -23.35
N ALA A 151 17.50 -3.54 -22.39
CA ALA A 151 17.23 -4.54 -21.36
C ALA A 151 16.66 -5.82 -21.97
N ARG A 152 17.24 -6.97 -21.61
CA ARG A 152 16.76 -8.33 -21.90
C ARG A 152 16.12 -8.98 -20.69
N VAL A 153 16.49 -8.51 -19.51
CA VAL A 153 15.89 -8.85 -18.23
C VAL A 153 15.35 -7.58 -17.59
N LEU A 154 14.08 -7.57 -17.25
CA LEU A 154 13.42 -6.44 -16.58
C LEU A 154 12.96 -6.85 -15.19
N ILE A 155 13.47 -6.18 -14.17
CA ILE A 155 13.04 -6.34 -12.77
C ILE A 155 11.99 -5.28 -12.48
N LEU A 156 10.82 -5.70 -12.01
CA LEU A 156 9.72 -4.83 -11.60
C LEU A 156 9.46 -5.02 -10.11
N ASP A 157 9.74 -4.00 -9.31
CA ASP A 157 9.56 -4.05 -7.84
C ASP A 157 8.22 -3.40 -7.45
N GLU A 158 7.21 -4.24 -7.16
CA GLU A 158 5.83 -3.85 -6.82
C GLU A 158 5.18 -2.87 -7.82
N PRO A 159 5.17 -3.18 -9.13
CA PRO A 159 4.81 -2.21 -10.15
C PRO A 159 3.33 -1.80 -10.15
N THR A 160 2.48 -2.51 -9.43
CA THR A 160 1.01 -2.29 -9.40
C THR A 160 0.54 -1.61 -8.13
N ALA A 161 1.45 -1.23 -7.23
CA ALA A 161 1.10 -0.71 -5.89
C ALA A 161 0.25 0.58 -5.92
N VAL A 162 0.34 1.34 -7.00
CA VAL A 162 -0.31 2.66 -7.16
C VAL A 162 -1.18 2.76 -8.42
N LEU A 163 -1.44 1.63 -9.10
CA LEU A 163 -2.24 1.56 -10.33
C LEU A 163 -3.69 1.19 -10.03
N ILE A 164 -4.62 1.74 -10.80
CA ILE A 164 -6.01 1.30 -10.81
C ILE A 164 -6.14 -0.04 -11.58
N PRO A 165 -7.20 -0.84 -11.36
CA PRO A 165 -7.35 -2.16 -11.99
C PRO A 165 -7.18 -2.16 -13.51
N GLN A 166 -7.73 -1.18 -14.22
CA GLN A 166 -7.63 -1.05 -15.68
C GLN A 166 -6.19 -0.79 -16.14
N GLU A 167 -5.40 -0.04 -15.35
CA GLU A 167 -3.99 0.18 -15.65
C GLU A 167 -3.16 -1.08 -15.40
N VAL A 168 -3.54 -1.90 -14.41
CA VAL A 168 -2.90 -3.20 -14.13
C VAL A 168 -3.09 -4.14 -15.32
N ASP A 169 -4.31 -4.25 -15.87
CA ASP A 169 -4.60 -5.09 -17.04
C ASP A 169 -3.81 -4.63 -18.26
N THR A 170 -3.71 -3.32 -18.49
CA THR A 170 -2.91 -2.74 -19.57
C THR A 170 -1.42 -3.05 -19.41
N LEU A 171 -0.89 -2.95 -18.18
CA LEU A 171 0.49 -3.31 -17.85
C LEU A 171 0.74 -4.80 -18.15
N PHE A 172 -0.14 -5.69 -17.71
CA PHE A 172 -0.02 -7.14 -17.90
C PHE A 172 -0.03 -7.51 -19.38
N ALA A 173 -0.94 -6.94 -20.15
CA ALA A 173 -0.98 -7.13 -21.60
C ALA A 173 0.33 -6.67 -22.27
N THR A 174 0.88 -5.54 -21.84
CA THR A 174 2.14 -5.01 -22.33
C THR A 174 3.31 -5.94 -21.99
N LEU A 175 3.42 -6.40 -20.74
CA LEU A 175 4.49 -7.30 -20.31
C LEU A 175 4.45 -8.64 -21.04
N ARG A 176 3.26 -9.24 -21.22
CA ARG A 176 3.10 -10.49 -21.99
C ARG A 176 3.57 -10.35 -23.42
N ARG A 177 3.22 -9.24 -24.09
CA ARG A 177 3.69 -8.96 -25.44
C ARG A 177 5.22 -8.81 -25.49
N LEU A 178 5.80 -8.03 -24.59
CA LEU A 178 7.26 -7.86 -24.53
C LEU A 178 8.00 -9.18 -24.25
N CYS A 179 7.42 -10.06 -23.44
CA CYS A 179 7.98 -11.38 -23.20
C CYS A 179 7.88 -12.28 -24.43
N ALA A 180 6.81 -12.21 -25.21
CA ALA A 180 6.70 -12.90 -26.50
C ALA A 180 7.76 -12.40 -27.51
N ASP A 181 8.19 -11.13 -27.39
CA ASP A 181 9.28 -10.53 -28.16
C ASP A 181 10.68 -10.83 -27.59
N GLY A 182 10.79 -11.69 -26.54
CA GLY A 182 12.04 -12.18 -25.97
C GLY A 182 12.52 -11.49 -24.69
N LEU A 183 11.78 -10.53 -24.12
CA LEU A 183 12.09 -9.97 -22.81
C LEU A 183 11.83 -11.02 -21.73
N SER A 184 12.67 -11.08 -20.69
CA SER A 184 12.41 -11.88 -19.49
C SER A 184 12.12 -10.95 -18.32
N VAL A 185 11.13 -11.27 -17.51
CA VAL A 185 10.66 -10.37 -16.44
C VAL A 185 10.75 -11.04 -15.08
N VAL A 186 11.33 -10.35 -14.10
CA VAL A 186 11.17 -10.67 -12.69
C VAL A 186 10.12 -9.73 -12.11
N PHE A 187 8.98 -10.29 -11.70
CA PHE A 187 7.83 -9.56 -11.17
C PHE A 187 7.75 -9.73 -9.66
N ILE A 188 8.07 -8.68 -8.91
CA ILE A 188 7.96 -8.71 -7.44
C ILE A 188 6.59 -8.19 -7.05
N SER A 189 5.82 -9.02 -6.35
CA SER A 189 4.53 -8.61 -5.76
C SER A 189 4.26 -9.44 -4.50
N HIS A 190 3.42 -8.90 -3.63
CA HIS A 190 2.81 -9.63 -2.52
C HIS A 190 1.33 -9.93 -2.75
N LYS A 191 0.76 -9.48 -3.87
CA LYS A 191 -0.64 -9.69 -4.25
C LYS A 191 -0.79 -10.97 -5.06
N LEU A 192 -1.38 -11.99 -4.45
CA LEU A 192 -1.51 -13.32 -5.03
C LEU A 192 -2.31 -13.34 -6.35
N LYS A 193 -3.37 -12.51 -6.44
CA LYS A 193 -4.19 -12.40 -7.67
C LYS A 193 -3.34 -11.94 -8.85
N GLU A 194 -2.48 -10.93 -8.65
CA GLU A 194 -1.60 -10.42 -9.69
C GLU A 194 -0.58 -11.47 -10.13
N VAL A 195 0.07 -12.13 -9.15
CA VAL A 195 1.03 -13.21 -9.42
C VAL A 195 0.38 -14.32 -10.24
N MET A 196 -0.80 -14.79 -9.84
CA MET A 196 -1.55 -15.82 -10.58
C MET A 196 -1.95 -15.39 -12.00
N ALA A 197 -2.23 -14.10 -12.19
CA ALA A 197 -2.68 -13.57 -13.48
C ALA A 197 -1.54 -13.39 -14.49
N ILE A 198 -0.32 -13.06 -14.04
CA ILE A 198 0.76 -12.63 -14.95
C ILE A 198 1.90 -13.63 -15.08
N SER A 199 2.25 -14.38 -14.04
CA SER A 199 3.50 -15.16 -14.01
C SER A 199 3.37 -16.56 -14.61
N ASP A 200 4.48 -17.06 -15.13
CA ASP A 200 4.65 -18.46 -15.58
C ASP A 200 5.14 -19.33 -14.41
N ARG A 201 6.05 -18.80 -13.60
CA ARG A 201 6.61 -19.45 -12.40
C ARG A 201 6.63 -18.50 -11.23
N VAL A 202 6.57 -19.06 -10.03
CA VAL A 202 6.62 -18.33 -8.77
C VAL A 202 7.72 -18.91 -7.87
N THR A 203 8.62 -18.06 -7.41
CA THR A 203 9.57 -18.37 -6.34
C THR A 203 9.14 -17.66 -5.07
N ALA A 204 8.92 -18.41 -3.98
CA ALA A 204 8.57 -17.84 -2.68
C ALA A 204 9.80 -17.73 -1.77
N LEU A 205 9.98 -16.55 -1.17
CA LEU A 205 10.96 -16.28 -0.12
C LEU A 205 10.26 -16.06 1.22
N ARG A 206 10.85 -16.56 2.29
CA ARG A 206 10.42 -16.29 3.67
C ARG A 206 11.63 -16.22 4.59
N ASP A 207 11.68 -15.17 5.43
CA ASP A 207 12.79 -14.94 6.39
C ASP A 207 14.19 -15.02 5.75
N GLY A 208 14.33 -14.47 4.55
CA GLY A 208 15.57 -14.47 3.78
C GLY A 208 15.93 -15.81 3.11
N LYS A 209 15.06 -16.81 3.15
CA LYS A 209 15.32 -18.15 2.60
C LYS A 209 14.37 -18.48 1.46
N LEU A 210 14.86 -19.33 0.54
CA LEU A 210 14.03 -19.93 -0.50
C LEU A 210 13.10 -20.98 0.13
N VAL A 211 11.79 -20.80 -0.03
CA VAL A 211 10.78 -21.79 0.37
C VAL A 211 10.55 -22.81 -0.74
N GLY A 212 10.48 -22.34 -1.98
CA GLY A 212 10.31 -23.20 -3.15
C GLY A 212 10.01 -22.40 -4.41
N THR A 213 10.05 -23.09 -5.55
CA THR A 213 9.67 -22.56 -6.85
C THR A 213 8.65 -23.49 -7.47
N VAL A 214 7.55 -22.95 -7.97
CA VAL A 214 6.42 -23.69 -8.57
C VAL A 214 6.01 -23.07 -9.90
N ASP A 215 5.46 -23.88 -10.80
CA ASP A 215 4.82 -23.38 -12.01
C ASP A 215 3.43 -22.83 -11.65
N THR A 216 3.10 -21.65 -12.12
CA THR A 216 1.87 -20.95 -11.76
C THR A 216 0.63 -21.74 -12.18
N ALA A 217 0.67 -22.38 -13.35
CA ALA A 217 -0.43 -23.19 -13.88
C ALA A 217 -0.71 -24.45 -13.03
N GLN A 218 0.23 -24.88 -12.18
CA GLN A 218 0.12 -26.09 -11.36
C GLN A 218 -0.09 -25.77 -9.86
N THR A 219 -0.36 -24.52 -9.52
CA THR A 219 -0.53 -24.09 -8.14
C THR A 219 -1.84 -23.33 -7.94
N ALA A 220 -2.23 -23.13 -6.69
CA ALA A 220 -3.41 -22.39 -6.29
C ALA A 220 -3.03 -21.22 -5.36
N PRO A 221 -3.84 -20.15 -5.30
CA PRO A 221 -3.60 -19.02 -4.41
C PRO A 221 -3.36 -19.42 -2.94
N ALA A 222 -4.10 -20.40 -2.44
CA ALA A 222 -3.95 -20.90 -1.08
C ALA A 222 -2.57 -21.56 -0.84
N GLN A 223 -2.02 -22.28 -1.85
CA GLN A 223 -0.70 -22.86 -1.76
C GLN A 223 0.39 -21.78 -1.74
N LEU A 224 0.28 -20.76 -2.59
CA LEU A 224 1.21 -19.63 -2.60
C LEU A 224 1.16 -18.85 -1.29
N ALA A 225 -0.04 -18.61 -0.73
CA ALA A 225 -0.22 -17.99 0.57
C ALA A 225 0.49 -18.79 1.68
N ARG A 226 0.33 -20.12 1.67
CA ARG A 226 1.03 -21.02 2.63
C ARG A 226 2.55 -20.95 2.48
N MET A 227 3.06 -20.89 1.26
CA MET A 227 4.50 -20.73 1.01
C MET A 227 5.01 -19.38 1.55
N MET A 228 4.23 -18.31 1.38
CA MET A 228 4.57 -16.97 1.85
C MET A 228 4.61 -16.85 3.37
N VAL A 229 3.50 -17.23 4.02
CA VAL A 229 3.23 -16.95 5.45
C VAL A 229 3.64 -18.14 6.34
N GLY A 230 3.68 -19.35 5.78
CA GLY A 230 4.04 -20.58 6.52
C GLY A 230 2.88 -21.22 7.29
N ARG A 231 1.69 -20.65 7.21
CA ARG A 231 0.42 -21.19 7.75
C ARG A 231 -0.68 -21.03 6.71
N GLU A 232 -1.79 -21.70 6.90
CA GLU A 232 -2.99 -21.44 6.09
C GLU A 232 -3.49 -20.03 6.41
N THR A 233 -3.59 -19.19 5.40
CA THR A 233 -4.24 -17.89 5.49
C THR A 233 -5.68 -18.12 5.04
N PHE A 234 -6.60 -18.06 5.99
CA PHE A 234 -8.03 -18.03 5.65
C PHE A 234 -8.34 -16.57 5.33
N GLY A 235 -8.94 -16.32 4.17
CA GLY A 235 -9.39 -14.99 3.83
C GLY A 235 -10.28 -14.44 4.96
N VAL A 236 -9.81 -13.36 5.60
CA VAL A 236 -10.57 -12.69 6.66
C VAL A 236 -11.74 -12.01 5.99
N ALA A 237 -12.94 -12.47 6.28
CA ALA A 237 -14.18 -11.89 5.79
C ALA A 237 -15.19 -11.80 6.93
N ARG A 238 -16.09 -10.84 6.83
CA ARG A 238 -17.21 -10.65 7.72
C ARG A 238 -18.04 -11.93 7.84
N GLN A 239 -18.37 -12.33 9.05
CA GLN A 239 -19.28 -13.43 9.33
C GLN A 239 -20.61 -12.89 9.88
N GLY A 240 -21.71 -13.49 9.42
CA GLY A 240 -23.06 -13.23 9.93
C GLY A 240 -23.73 -11.96 9.39
N GLU A 241 -25.08 -11.97 9.47
CA GLU A 241 -25.89 -10.78 9.24
C GLU A 241 -25.97 -9.96 10.53
N ARG A 242 -25.94 -8.65 10.36
CA ARG A 242 -26.01 -7.70 11.46
C ARG A 242 -27.44 -7.23 11.65
N THR A 243 -27.88 -7.09 12.91
CA THR A 243 -29.05 -6.28 13.24
C THR A 243 -28.63 -4.82 13.31
N PRO A 244 -29.29 -3.91 12.57
CA PRO A 244 -29.03 -2.47 12.67
C PRO A 244 -29.09 -1.99 14.12
N GLY A 245 -28.08 -1.21 14.54
CA GLY A 245 -27.99 -0.62 15.88
C GLY A 245 -28.41 0.85 15.86
N GLU A 246 -28.24 1.53 16.99
CA GLU A 246 -28.41 2.96 17.06
C GLU A 246 -27.27 3.70 16.33
N PRO A 247 -27.53 4.86 15.70
CA PRO A 247 -26.49 5.67 15.09
C PRO A 247 -25.49 6.19 16.12
N VAL A 248 -24.21 5.82 15.96
CA VAL A 248 -23.11 6.26 16.83
C VAL A 248 -22.36 7.45 16.24
N LEU A 249 -22.08 7.44 14.93
CA LEU A 249 -21.49 8.57 14.21
C LEU A 249 -22.47 9.08 13.16
N GLN A 250 -22.79 10.38 13.22
CA GLN A 250 -23.64 11.04 12.24
C GLN A 250 -22.89 12.23 11.64
N ILE A 251 -22.89 12.33 10.34
CA ILE A 251 -22.26 13.37 9.54
C ILE A 251 -23.37 14.01 8.71
N GLU A 252 -23.61 15.30 8.93
CA GLU A 252 -24.68 16.04 8.28
C GLU A 252 -24.10 17.16 7.41
N ARG A 253 -24.21 17.03 6.09
CA ARG A 253 -23.84 18.05 5.10
C ARG A 253 -22.44 18.63 5.33
N LEU A 254 -21.46 17.76 5.63
CA LEU A 254 -20.11 18.16 5.98
C LEU A 254 -19.38 18.72 4.76
N GLY A 255 -18.80 19.91 4.95
CA GLY A 255 -17.90 20.56 3.99
C GLY A 255 -16.57 20.87 4.64
N ALA A 256 -15.46 20.62 3.94
CA ALA A 256 -14.12 20.97 4.40
C ALA A 256 -13.20 21.32 3.22
N ASP A 257 -12.23 22.21 3.50
CA ASP A 257 -11.26 22.68 2.52
C ASP A 257 -9.89 22.01 2.80
N ASP A 258 -9.03 21.90 1.76
CA ASP A 258 -7.65 21.47 1.91
C ASP A 258 -6.77 22.60 2.51
N ASP A 259 -5.46 22.32 2.66
CA ASP A 259 -4.49 23.28 3.20
C ASP A 259 -4.24 24.49 2.29
N ARG A 260 -4.74 24.47 1.03
CA ARG A 260 -4.68 25.56 0.05
C ARG A 260 -5.98 26.32 -0.05
N GLY A 261 -7.02 25.94 0.72
CA GLY A 261 -8.35 26.53 0.70
C GLY A 261 -9.24 26.03 -0.45
N LEU A 262 -8.88 24.92 -1.10
CA LEU A 262 -9.74 24.27 -2.10
C LEU A 262 -10.80 23.39 -1.41
N SER A 263 -12.05 23.48 -1.86
CA SER A 263 -13.15 22.68 -1.31
C SER A 263 -12.99 21.21 -1.67
N MET A 264 -12.64 20.38 -0.68
CA MET A 264 -12.39 18.95 -0.83
C MET A 264 -13.55 18.09 -0.36
N LEU A 265 -14.38 18.57 0.57
CA LEU A 265 -15.63 17.90 0.95
C LEU A 265 -16.80 18.81 0.64
N LYS A 266 -17.82 18.25 -0.02
CA LYS A 266 -18.99 18.97 -0.50
C LYS A 266 -20.26 18.25 -0.06
N ASN A 267 -20.90 18.74 1.03
CA ASN A 267 -22.19 18.25 1.49
C ASN A 267 -22.22 16.74 1.85
N VAL A 268 -21.13 16.19 2.41
CA VAL A 268 -21.05 14.79 2.80
C VAL A 268 -22.03 14.49 3.93
N THR A 269 -22.93 13.53 3.71
CA THR A 269 -23.90 13.04 4.70
C THR A 269 -23.80 11.54 4.82
N LEU A 270 -23.47 11.03 6.02
CA LEU A 270 -23.30 9.62 6.33
C LEU A 270 -23.72 9.35 7.78
N SER A 271 -24.22 8.16 8.04
CA SER A 271 -24.51 7.66 9.38
C SER A 271 -23.89 6.27 9.54
N ILE A 272 -23.26 6.01 10.69
CA ILE A 272 -22.69 4.71 11.04
C ILE A 272 -23.28 4.27 12.37
N GLU A 273 -23.79 3.06 12.37
CA GLU A 273 -24.47 2.47 13.52
C GLU A 273 -23.50 1.68 14.41
N ALA A 274 -23.91 1.40 15.65
CA ALA A 274 -23.16 0.55 16.56
C ALA A 274 -22.92 -0.84 15.96
N GLY A 275 -21.67 -1.33 15.97
CA GLY A 275 -21.29 -2.61 15.40
C GLY A 275 -21.33 -2.66 13.86
N GLU A 276 -21.17 -1.54 13.18
CA GLU A 276 -21.13 -1.43 11.73
C GLU A 276 -19.74 -1.10 11.23
N ILE A 277 -19.33 -1.73 10.11
CA ILE A 277 -18.25 -1.24 9.27
C ILE A 277 -18.85 -0.59 8.03
N LEU A 278 -18.83 0.74 7.97
CA LEU A 278 -19.09 1.50 6.76
C LEU A 278 -17.77 1.81 6.08
N SER A 279 -17.60 1.37 4.83
CA SER A 279 -16.42 1.74 4.05
C SER A 279 -16.70 2.94 3.15
N VAL A 280 -15.70 3.81 3.02
CA VAL A 280 -15.65 4.87 2.01
C VAL A 280 -14.62 4.46 0.95
N ALA A 281 -15.13 4.04 -0.21
CA ALA A 281 -14.36 3.70 -1.39
C ALA A 281 -14.09 4.95 -2.24
N GLY A 282 -12.89 5.10 -2.79
CA GLY A 282 -12.56 6.21 -3.69
C GLY A 282 -11.08 6.18 -4.06
N VAL A 283 -10.71 6.87 -5.13
CA VAL A 283 -9.33 7.06 -5.55
C VAL A 283 -8.71 8.21 -4.74
N SER A 284 -7.41 8.15 -4.44
CA SER A 284 -6.67 9.22 -3.76
C SER A 284 -6.97 10.62 -4.33
N GLY A 285 -7.18 11.59 -3.44
CA GLY A 285 -7.43 12.97 -3.83
C GLY A 285 -8.91 13.34 -3.94
N ASN A 286 -9.82 12.42 -3.64
CA ASN A 286 -11.28 12.67 -3.66
C ASN A 286 -11.86 13.13 -2.31
N GLY A 287 -11.03 13.56 -1.34
CA GLY A 287 -11.48 14.09 -0.04
C GLY A 287 -11.43 13.08 1.13
N GLN A 288 -10.91 11.86 0.92
CA GLN A 288 -10.83 10.83 1.97
C GLN A 288 -9.97 11.28 3.17
N ARG A 289 -8.84 11.93 2.89
CA ARG A 289 -7.93 12.45 3.92
C ARG A 289 -8.63 13.54 4.73
N GLU A 290 -9.25 14.50 4.05
CA GLU A 290 -9.97 15.61 4.67
C GLU A 290 -11.14 15.09 5.52
N LEU A 291 -11.85 14.05 5.06
CA LEU A 291 -12.90 13.39 5.84
C LEU A 291 -12.32 12.79 7.13
N ALA A 292 -11.26 11.98 7.05
CA ALA A 292 -10.64 11.38 8.22
C ALA A 292 -10.11 12.43 9.22
N GLU A 293 -9.46 13.50 8.72
CA GLU A 293 -8.92 14.59 9.54
C GLU A 293 -10.03 15.40 10.24
N THR A 294 -11.13 15.65 9.53
CA THR A 294 -12.25 16.41 10.06
C THR A 294 -13.00 15.64 11.15
N LEU A 295 -13.21 14.34 10.95
CA LEU A 295 -13.86 13.45 11.93
C LEU A 295 -13.02 13.15 13.19
N CYS A 296 -11.82 13.67 13.25
CA CYS A 296 -10.93 13.56 14.41
C CYS A 296 -10.55 14.95 14.98
N GLY A 297 -11.17 16.03 14.50
CA GLY A 297 -10.91 17.40 14.95
C GLY A 297 -9.52 17.96 14.54
N VAL A 298 -8.77 17.25 13.69
CA VAL A 298 -7.49 17.73 13.14
C VAL A 298 -7.71 18.84 12.12
N ARG A 299 -8.78 18.73 11.34
CA ARG A 299 -9.25 19.73 10.38
C ARG A 299 -10.61 20.29 10.83
N ARG A 300 -10.79 21.59 10.72
CA ARG A 300 -12.09 22.20 11.01
C ARG A 300 -13.01 22.10 9.81
N PRO A 301 -14.27 21.68 9.99
CA PRO A 301 -15.25 21.73 8.92
C PRO A 301 -15.58 23.19 8.56
N ARG A 302 -15.85 23.43 7.27
CA ARG A 302 -16.36 24.69 6.77
C ARG A 302 -17.90 24.81 6.96
N ALA A 303 -18.57 23.68 6.88
CA ALA A 303 -20.02 23.57 6.99
C ALA A 303 -20.43 22.19 7.51
N GLY A 304 -21.66 22.05 7.94
CA GLY A 304 -22.23 20.79 8.37
C GLY A 304 -22.06 20.54 9.87
N ARG A 305 -22.37 19.30 10.29
CA ARG A 305 -22.32 18.87 11.69
C ARG A 305 -21.74 17.47 11.83
N ILE A 306 -21.09 17.23 12.96
CA ILE A 306 -20.55 15.92 13.36
C ILE A 306 -21.09 15.59 14.74
N LEU A 307 -21.83 14.49 14.84
CA LEU A 307 -22.38 14.02 16.12
C LEU A 307 -21.81 12.62 16.42
N VAL A 308 -21.41 12.44 17.68
CA VAL A 308 -20.97 11.13 18.21
C VAL A 308 -21.84 10.82 19.42
N ASN A 309 -22.58 9.72 19.37
CA ASN A 309 -23.60 9.38 20.38
C ASN A 309 -24.54 10.55 20.69
N GLY A 310 -24.95 11.33 19.67
CA GLY A 310 -25.78 12.49 19.81
C GLY A 310 -25.11 13.77 20.33
N GLN A 311 -23.84 13.69 20.75
CA GLN A 311 -23.02 14.84 21.15
C GLN A 311 -22.46 15.56 19.93
N ASP A 312 -22.68 16.86 19.81
CA ASP A 312 -22.16 17.70 18.74
C ASP A 312 -20.66 17.99 18.97
N LEU A 313 -19.80 17.46 18.08
CA LEU A 313 -18.36 17.64 18.11
C LEU A 313 -17.86 18.51 16.93
N THR A 314 -18.74 19.22 16.22
CA THR A 314 -18.40 19.97 14.99
C THR A 314 -17.24 20.95 15.17
N ALA A 315 -17.20 21.65 16.31
CA ALA A 315 -16.13 22.61 16.62
C ALA A 315 -15.08 22.07 17.60
N ALA A 316 -15.17 20.79 17.96
CA ALA A 316 -14.33 20.15 18.96
C ALA A 316 -12.87 20.03 18.51
N ARG A 317 -11.96 19.97 19.48
CA ARG A 317 -10.52 19.74 19.27
C ARG A 317 -10.23 18.23 19.29
N PRO A 318 -9.08 17.75 18.80
CA PRO A 318 -8.74 16.32 18.74
C PRO A 318 -8.90 15.58 20.09
N HIS A 319 -8.50 16.19 21.20
CA HIS A 319 -8.62 15.57 22.52
C HIS A 319 -10.08 15.41 22.98
N GLU A 320 -10.99 16.27 22.53
CA GLU A 320 -12.44 16.18 22.82
C GLU A 320 -13.07 15.03 22.02
N PHE A 321 -12.68 14.83 20.76
CA PHE A 321 -13.04 13.63 19.98
C PHE A 321 -12.55 12.36 20.66
N THR A 322 -11.29 12.35 21.11
CA THR A 322 -10.72 11.20 21.84
C THR A 322 -11.47 10.95 23.16
N ALA A 323 -11.85 11.99 23.89
CA ALA A 323 -12.63 11.88 25.13
C ALA A 323 -14.06 11.38 24.87
N ALA A 324 -14.67 11.72 23.72
CA ALA A 324 -15.95 11.20 23.27
C ALA A 324 -15.90 9.76 22.73
N GLY A 325 -14.74 9.12 22.74
CA GLY A 325 -14.55 7.73 22.32
C GLY A 325 -14.26 7.56 20.84
N VAL A 326 -13.77 8.59 20.13
CA VAL A 326 -13.30 8.46 18.74
C VAL A 326 -11.84 8.06 18.74
N GLY A 327 -11.52 6.92 18.14
CA GLY A 327 -10.16 6.44 17.89
C GLY A 327 -9.78 6.59 16.42
N ARG A 328 -8.60 7.14 16.13
CA ARG A 328 -8.07 7.26 14.77
C ARG A 328 -6.84 6.39 14.58
N ILE A 329 -6.88 5.49 13.61
CA ILE A 329 -5.69 4.78 13.10
C ILE A 329 -5.05 5.70 12.05
N PRO A 330 -3.78 6.12 12.19
CA PRO A 330 -3.14 7.00 11.22
C PRO A 330 -2.97 6.31 9.85
N GLU A 331 -3.18 7.03 8.76
CA GLU A 331 -2.90 6.53 7.40
C GLU A 331 -1.41 6.28 7.19
N ASP A 332 -0.56 7.27 7.54
CA ASP A 332 0.89 7.11 7.54
C ASP A 332 1.36 6.66 8.93
N ARG A 333 1.75 5.39 9.01
CA ARG A 333 2.26 4.79 10.27
C ARG A 333 3.56 5.43 10.76
N HIS A 334 4.41 5.94 9.84
CA HIS A 334 5.67 6.59 10.23
C HIS A 334 5.45 7.99 10.79
N ALA A 335 4.49 8.73 10.23
CA ALA A 335 4.03 10.00 10.78
C ALA A 335 3.19 9.83 12.04
N GLY A 336 2.45 8.71 12.15
CA GLY A 336 1.60 8.38 13.29
C GLY A 336 2.33 7.98 14.56
N ALA A 337 3.57 7.50 14.45
CA ALA A 337 4.42 7.13 15.58
C ALA A 337 5.58 8.12 15.73
N VAL A 338 5.95 8.42 16.97
CA VAL A 338 7.15 9.23 17.22
C VAL A 338 8.37 8.30 17.28
N GLY A 339 9.13 8.24 16.18
CA GLY A 339 10.21 7.27 15.96
C GLY A 339 11.31 7.29 17.02
N GLU A 340 11.60 8.45 17.59
CA GLU A 340 12.62 8.62 18.65
C GLU A 340 12.16 8.20 20.04
N LEU A 341 10.85 8.12 20.27
CA LEU A 341 10.28 7.61 21.52
C LEU A 341 10.31 6.08 21.54
N THR A 342 10.33 5.52 22.76
CA THR A 342 10.20 4.09 22.96
C THR A 342 8.79 3.59 22.63
N VAL A 343 8.64 2.26 22.49
CA VAL A 343 7.34 1.60 22.34
C VAL A 343 6.42 1.97 23.51
N ALA A 344 6.93 1.94 24.74
CA ALA A 344 6.16 2.28 25.94
C ALA A 344 5.68 3.74 25.93
N GLU A 345 6.53 4.67 25.56
CA GLU A 345 6.17 6.09 25.45
C GLU A 345 5.15 6.32 24.33
N ASN A 346 5.30 5.68 23.17
CA ASN A 346 4.32 5.77 22.08
C ASN A 346 2.95 5.22 22.49
N LEU A 347 2.88 4.13 23.24
CA LEU A 347 1.62 3.56 23.75
C LEU A 347 0.94 4.47 24.76
N ALA A 348 1.71 5.25 25.55
CA ALA A 348 1.16 6.14 26.58
C ALA A 348 0.77 7.53 26.06
N LEU A 349 1.21 7.95 24.85
CA LEU A 349 1.11 9.33 24.35
C LEU A 349 -0.27 9.94 24.45
N GLU A 350 -1.31 9.20 24.10
CA GLU A 350 -2.68 9.72 24.05
C GLU A 350 -3.37 9.72 25.44
N HIS A 351 -2.73 9.16 26.48
CA HIS A 351 -3.32 8.99 27.82
C HIS A 351 -2.34 9.33 28.95
N LEU A 352 -1.41 10.22 28.71
CA LEU A 352 -0.41 10.62 29.72
C LEU A 352 -1.04 11.01 31.08
N GLY A 353 -2.26 11.53 31.06
CA GLY A 353 -3.02 11.85 32.27
C GLY A 353 -3.25 10.65 33.19
N GLU A 354 -3.48 9.46 32.65
CA GLU A 354 -3.69 8.23 33.44
C GLU A 354 -2.42 7.78 34.17
N PHE A 355 -1.24 8.13 33.63
CA PHE A 355 0.07 7.82 34.18
C PHE A 355 0.68 8.98 34.99
N THR A 356 -0.08 10.08 35.21
CA THR A 356 0.42 11.27 35.89
C THR A 356 -0.21 11.39 37.29
N ARG A 357 0.63 11.50 38.32
CA ARG A 357 0.21 11.82 39.67
C ARG A 357 0.95 13.05 40.17
N GLY A 358 0.22 14.09 40.58
CA GLY A 358 0.82 15.33 41.07
C GLY A 358 1.77 16.02 40.06
N GLY A 359 1.49 15.90 38.74
CA GLY A 359 2.34 16.47 37.71
C GLY A 359 3.58 15.64 37.35
N VAL A 360 3.76 14.47 37.96
CA VAL A 360 4.90 13.58 37.70
C VAL A 360 4.44 12.30 37.01
N LEU A 361 5.12 11.92 35.89
CA LEU A 361 4.84 10.69 35.17
C LEU A 361 5.34 9.46 35.93
N ASN A 362 4.46 8.48 36.10
CA ASN A 362 4.81 7.18 36.68
C ASN A 362 5.37 6.26 35.57
N ARG A 363 6.70 6.23 35.45
CA ARG A 363 7.41 5.43 34.44
C ARG A 363 7.20 3.93 34.59
N GLU A 364 7.07 3.45 35.81
CA GLU A 364 6.85 2.02 36.09
C GLU A 364 5.47 1.58 35.58
N ALA A 365 4.44 2.39 35.84
CA ALA A 365 3.09 2.15 35.31
C ALA A 365 3.06 2.17 33.76
N ILE A 366 3.78 3.10 33.11
CA ILE A 366 3.90 3.15 31.65
C ILE A 366 4.56 1.87 31.12
N LEU A 367 5.65 1.42 31.71
CA LEU A 367 6.34 0.19 31.29
C LEU A 367 5.49 -1.06 31.52
N SER A 368 4.78 -1.15 32.64
CA SER A 368 3.88 -2.26 32.95
C SER A 368 2.70 -2.33 31.95
N ASN A 369 2.05 -1.19 31.69
CA ASN A 369 1.00 -1.09 30.68
C ASN A 369 1.50 -1.48 29.28
N ALA A 370 2.68 -0.99 28.91
CA ALA A 370 3.27 -1.32 27.62
C ALA A 370 3.56 -2.83 27.50
N ALA A 371 4.07 -3.48 28.55
CA ALA A 371 4.31 -4.92 28.53
C ALA A 371 3.00 -5.72 28.31
N ALA A 372 1.91 -5.31 28.94
CA ALA A 372 0.59 -5.92 28.76
C ALA A 372 0.07 -5.74 27.32
N LEU A 373 0.14 -4.52 26.78
CA LEU A 373 -0.32 -4.22 25.42
C LEU A 373 0.56 -4.90 24.35
N ILE A 374 1.87 -4.98 24.54
CA ILE A 374 2.79 -5.72 23.67
C ILE A 374 2.38 -7.19 23.58
N ALA A 375 2.04 -7.81 24.71
CA ALA A 375 1.58 -9.20 24.72
C ALA A 375 0.20 -9.35 24.07
N GLN A 376 -0.77 -8.49 24.40
CA GLN A 376 -2.13 -8.51 23.89
C GLN A 376 -2.15 -8.33 22.36
N PHE A 377 -1.43 -7.35 21.83
CA PHE A 377 -1.40 -7.01 20.40
C PHE A 377 -0.28 -7.73 19.63
N GLN A 378 0.40 -8.69 20.27
CA GLN A 378 1.46 -9.51 19.66
C GLN A 378 2.54 -8.66 18.95
N ILE A 379 2.97 -7.57 19.58
CA ILE A 379 4.02 -6.69 19.05
C ILE A 379 5.37 -7.35 19.30
N LYS A 380 6.17 -7.55 18.25
CA LYS A 380 7.53 -8.12 18.41
C LYS A 380 8.52 -7.01 18.75
N ALA A 381 8.48 -6.54 20.00
CA ALA A 381 9.34 -5.49 20.53
C ALA A 381 9.41 -5.56 22.06
N ARG A 382 10.40 -4.88 22.62
CA ARG A 382 10.48 -4.61 24.06
C ARG A 382 9.89 -3.22 24.36
N PRO A 383 9.37 -2.97 25.55
CA PRO A 383 8.88 -1.63 25.94
C PRO A 383 9.89 -0.50 25.73
N THR A 384 11.18 -0.80 25.86
CA THR A 384 12.30 0.14 25.75
C THR A 384 12.85 0.32 24.32
N ASP A 385 12.43 -0.50 23.37
CA ASP A 385 12.87 -0.38 21.97
C ASP A 385 12.32 0.92 21.36
N ARG A 386 13.10 1.58 20.48
CA ARG A 386 12.63 2.79 19.80
C ARG A 386 11.68 2.43 18.66
N ALA A 387 10.59 3.19 18.51
CA ALA A 387 9.57 2.91 17.51
C ALA A 387 10.14 2.86 16.06
N ARG A 388 11.14 3.67 15.75
CA ARG A 388 11.82 3.67 14.42
C ARG A 388 12.53 2.36 14.08
N THR A 389 12.79 1.48 15.04
CA THR A 389 13.45 0.18 14.80
C THR A 389 12.47 -0.93 14.47
N LEU A 390 11.16 -0.66 14.56
CA LEU A 390 10.13 -1.64 14.30
C LEU A 390 9.94 -1.86 12.79
N SER A 391 9.62 -3.09 12.41
CA SER A 391 9.10 -3.37 11.06
C SER A 391 7.74 -2.71 10.84
N GLY A 392 7.35 -2.46 9.59
CA GLY A 392 6.08 -1.83 9.26
C GLY A 392 4.86 -2.51 9.89
N GLY A 393 4.83 -3.85 9.91
CA GLY A 393 3.75 -4.61 10.56
C GLY A 393 3.74 -4.45 12.09
N ASN A 394 4.90 -4.42 12.76
CA ASN A 394 4.96 -4.18 14.21
C ASN A 394 4.66 -2.73 14.57
N LEU A 395 5.03 -1.77 13.71
CA LEU A 395 4.66 -0.37 13.89
C LEU A 395 3.15 -0.18 13.75
N GLN A 396 2.51 -0.87 12.81
CA GLN A 396 1.05 -0.88 12.67
C GLN A 396 0.36 -1.47 13.90
N LYS A 397 0.86 -2.59 14.43
CA LYS A 397 0.36 -3.18 15.68
C LYS A 397 0.50 -2.23 16.87
N LEU A 398 1.60 -1.48 16.95
CA LEU A 398 1.81 -0.46 17.98
C LEU A 398 0.72 0.63 17.90
N LEU A 399 0.42 1.13 16.70
CA LEU A 399 -0.60 2.16 16.48
C LEU A 399 -2.01 1.63 16.79
N LEU A 400 -2.32 0.39 16.36
CA LEU A 400 -3.58 -0.27 16.71
C LEU A 400 -3.71 -0.44 18.23
N ALA A 401 -2.66 -0.91 18.91
CA ALA A 401 -2.66 -1.08 20.37
C ALA A 401 -2.93 0.25 21.07
N ARG A 402 -2.29 1.36 20.64
CA ARG A 402 -2.49 2.68 21.21
C ARG A 402 -3.93 3.15 21.13
N VAL A 403 -4.59 2.91 19.96
CA VAL A 403 -5.95 3.38 19.71
C VAL A 403 -6.99 2.41 20.29
N LEU A 404 -6.88 1.11 20.02
CA LEU A 404 -7.92 0.13 20.31
C LEU A 404 -7.95 -0.33 21.78
N SER A 405 -6.84 -0.18 22.51
CA SER A 405 -6.80 -0.49 23.96
C SER A 405 -7.80 0.35 24.78
N ARG A 406 -8.21 1.49 24.25
CA ARG A 406 -9.22 2.38 24.88
C ARG A 406 -10.66 1.98 24.61
N GLN A 407 -10.88 0.94 23.82
CA GLN A 407 -12.24 0.49 23.42
C GLN A 407 -13.09 1.63 22.84
N PRO A 408 -12.65 2.32 21.78
CA PRO A 408 -13.37 3.44 21.21
C PRO A 408 -14.75 3.00 20.71
N CYS A 409 -15.76 3.89 20.84
CA CYS A 409 -17.09 3.66 20.27
C CYS A 409 -17.12 3.95 18.76
N VAL A 410 -16.20 4.79 18.27
CA VAL A 410 -15.99 5.06 16.84
C VAL A 410 -14.52 4.81 16.48
N VAL A 411 -14.26 4.04 15.42
CA VAL A 411 -12.92 3.82 14.86
C VAL A 411 -12.85 4.41 13.46
N ILE A 412 -11.97 5.39 13.26
CA ILE A 412 -11.67 5.95 11.94
C ILE A 412 -10.38 5.29 11.44
N ALA A 413 -10.48 4.50 10.36
CA ALA A 413 -9.40 3.68 9.83
C ALA A 413 -9.08 4.01 8.36
N PRO A 414 -8.35 5.11 8.07
CA PRO A 414 -7.92 5.42 6.70
C PRO A 414 -6.74 4.53 6.30
N GLN A 415 -6.88 3.81 5.18
CA GLN A 415 -5.87 2.98 4.53
C GLN A 415 -5.12 2.04 5.51
N PRO A 416 -5.82 1.31 6.41
CA PRO A 416 -5.18 0.66 7.58
C PRO A 416 -4.23 -0.46 7.21
N THR A 417 -4.36 -1.05 6.02
CA THR A 417 -3.53 -2.17 5.53
C THR A 417 -2.53 -1.76 4.45
N ARG A 418 -2.51 -0.50 4.05
CA ARG A 418 -1.66 -0.02 2.95
C ARG A 418 -0.19 -0.33 3.19
N GLY A 419 0.43 -1.06 2.22
CA GLY A 419 1.86 -1.42 2.28
C GLY A 419 2.23 -2.38 3.41
N LEU A 420 1.27 -3.15 3.94
CA LEU A 420 1.50 -4.27 4.84
C LEU A 420 1.66 -5.57 4.05
N ASP A 421 2.32 -6.54 4.66
CA ASP A 421 2.31 -7.92 4.18
C ASP A 421 0.97 -8.63 4.50
N ILE A 422 0.77 -9.82 3.94
CA ILE A 422 -0.48 -10.57 4.11
C ILE A 422 -0.77 -10.85 5.59
N GLY A 423 0.24 -11.26 6.36
CA GLY A 423 0.05 -11.59 7.77
C GLY A 423 -0.33 -10.38 8.61
N ALA A 424 0.29 -9.22 8.37
CA ALA A 424 -0.06 -7.97 9.03
C ALA A 424 -1.43 -7.45 8.54
N THR A 425 -1.76 -7.61 7.25
CA THR A 425 -3.08 -7.27 6.69
C THR A 425 -4.19 -8.08 7.36
N GLU A 426 -4.04 -9.40 7.46
CA GLU A 426 -5.00 -10.26 8.17
C GLU A 426 -5.17 -9.85 9.63
N TYR A 427 -4.07 -9.54 10.30
CA TYR A 427 -4.11 -9.08 11.69
C TYR A 427 -4.96 -7.81 11.84
N VAL A 428 -4.71 -6.78 11.00
CA VAL A 428 -5.45 -5.51 11.02
C VAL A 428 -6.94 -5.75 10.74
N ARG A 429 -7.26 -6.55 9.72
CA ARG A 429 -8.64 -6.89 9.36
C ARG A 429 -9.37 -7.58 10.51
N ASN A 430 -8.73 -8.55 11.17
CA ASN A 430 -9.29 -9.21 12.35
C ASN A 430 -9.54 -8.24 13.50
N GLU A 431 -8.62 -7.30 13.76
CA GLU A 431 -8.80 -6.28 14.80
C GLU A 431 -10.00 -5.35 14.50
N LEU A 432 -10.19 -4.93 13.24
CA LEU A 432 -11.34 -4.12 12.84
C LEU A 432 -12.65 -4.89 12.99
N LEU A 433 -12.70 -6.16 12.57
CA LEU A 433 -13.87 -7.03 12.79
C LEU A 433 -14.14 -7.23 14.29
N ALA A 434 -13.12 -7.42 15.11
CA ALA A 434 -13.28 -7.53 16.56
C ALA A 434 -13.84 -6.23 17.18
N GLN A 435 -13.49 -5.05 16.67
CA GLN A 435 -14.13 -3.79 17.12
C GLN A 435 -15.61 -3.74 16.72
N ARG A 436 -15.95 -4.13 15.47
CA ARG A 436 -17.34 -4.27 15.02
C ARG A 436 -18.15 -5.21 15.93
N GLU A 437 -17.62 -6.37 16.26
CA GLU A 437 -18.26 -7.36 17.14
C GLU A 437 -18.48 -6.84 18.57
N ARG A 438 -17.60 -5.95 19.05
CA ARG A 438 -17.73 -5.26 20.33
C ARG A 438 -18.77 -4.12 20.30
N GLY A 439 -19.36 -3.82 19.16
CA GLY A 439 -20.34 -2.77 18.99
C GLY A 439 -19.77 -1.40 18.60
N ALA A 440 -18.50 -1.28 18.27
CA ALA A 440 -17.93 -0.03 17.76
C ALA A 440 -18.41 0.25 16.33
N ALA A 441 -18.67 1.52 16.03
CA ALA A 441 -18.87 2.01 14.67
C ALA A 441 -17.52 2.19 13.99
N VAL A 442 -17.28 1.52 12.86
CA VAL A 442 -16.02 1.58 12.14
C VAL A 442 -16.19 2.28 10.80
N LEU A 443 -15.49 3.40 10.60
CA LEU A 443 -15.34 4.03 9.29
C LEU A 443 -14.03 3.56 8.67
N LEU A 444 -14.12 2.64 7.72
CA LEU A 444 -12.99 2.19 6.92
C LEU A 444 -12.88 3.04 5.66
N ILE A 445 -11.74 3.70 5.44
CA ILE A 445 -11.48 4.43 4.21
C ILE A 445 -10.39 3.67 3.46
N SER A 446 -10.69 3.15 2.28
CA SER A 446 -9.75 2.32 1.52
C SER A 446 -9.89 2.51 0.00
N GLU A 447 -8.78 2.28 -0.71
CA GLU A 447 -8.73 2.16 -2.18
C GLU A 447 -8.77 0.69 -2.61
N ASP A 448 -8.54 -0.24 -1.68
CA ASP A 448 -8.52 -1.67 -1.92
C ASP A 448 -9.94 -2.25 -1.87
N LEU A 449 -10.52 -2.51 -3.06
CA LEU A 449 -11.86 -3.09 -3.18
C LEU A 449 -11.96 -4.49 -2.54
N ASP A 450 -10.89 -5.28 -2.52
CA ASP A 450 -10.90 -6.58 -1.84
C ASP A 450 -11.01 -6.43 -0.31
N GLU A 451 -10.36 -5.41 0.25
CA GLU A 451 -10.50 -5.07 1.67
C GLU A 451 -11.91 -4.59 1.99
N ILE A 452 -12.42 -3.66 1.18
CA ILE A 452 -13.75 -3.08 1.33
C ILE A 452 -14.81 -4.19 1.30
N LEU A 453 -14.81 -5.05 0.27
CA LEU A 453 -15.80 -6.12 0.12
C LEU A 453 -15.71 -7.18 1.21
N ALA A 454 -14.50 -7.44 1.72
CA ALA A 454 -14.30 -8.45 2.77
C ALA A 454 -14.82 -7.99 4.15
N LEU A 455 -14.72 -6.70 4.46
CA LEU A 455 -14.96 -6.18 5.82
C LEU A 455 -16.29 -5.45 6.00
N SER A 456 -16.80 -4.80 4.94
CA SER A 456 -17.87 -3.81 5.07
C SER A 456 -19.25 -4.42 5.24
N ASP A 457 -20.09 -3.74 5.99
CA ASP A 457 -21.55 -3.93 6.00
C ASP A 457 -22.21 -3.09 4.90
N ARG A 458 -21.77 -1.81 4.78
CA ARG A 458 -22.18 -0.88 3.73
C ARG A 458 -20.95 -0.23 3.11
N ILE A 459 -21.09 0.17 1.84
CA ILE A 459 -20.03 0.83 1.07
C ILE A 459 -20.61 2.15 0.56
N ALA A 460 -19.95 3.24 0.93
CA ALA A 460 -20.15 4.57 0.33
C ALA A 460 -19.02 4.82 -0.69
N VAL A 461 -19.33 5.43 -1.81
CA VAL A 461 -18.31 5.84 -2.79
C VAL A 461 -18.18 7.35 -2.76
N ILE A 462 -16.94 7.83 -2.61
CA ILE A 462 -16.63 9.26 -2.66
C ILE A 462 -15.93 9.59 -4.00
N TYR A 463 -16.43 10.63 -4.66
CA TYR A 463 -15.84 11.18 -5.89
C TYR A 463 -15.93 12.71 -5.86
N GLU A 464 -14.85 13.41 -6.15
CA GLU A 464 -14.74 14.89 -6.11
C GLU A 464 -15.32 15.55 -4.85
N GLY A 465 -15.19 14.86 -3.70
CA GLY A 465 -15.64 15.37 -2.39
C GLY A 465 -17.11 15.14 -2.08
N GLU A 466 -17.83 14.40 -2.91
CA GLU A 466 -19.25 14.07 -2.70
C GLU A 466 -19.43 12.56 -2.56
N ILE A 467 -20.43 12.14 -1.77
CA ILE A 467 -20.84 10.73 -1.73
C ILE A 467 -21.78 10.50 -2.92
N VAL A 468 -21.27 9.76 -3.90
CA VAL A 468 -22.00 9.49 -5.14
C VAL A 468 -22.92 8.27 -5.07
N GLY A 469 -22.80 7.46 -4.01
CA GLY A 469 -23.71 6.34 -3.75
C GLY A 469 -23.35 5.61 -2.46
N VAL A 470 -24.35 4.94 -1.87
CA VAL A 470 -24.21 4.05 -0.71
C VAL A 470 -24.98 2.76 -1.02
N ALA A 471 -24.36 1.60 -0.80
CA ALA A 471 -24.98 0.31 -1.02
C ALA A 471 -24.60 -0.70 0.07
N PRO A 472 -25.45 -1.70 0.38
CA PRO A 472 -25.05 -2.85 1.16
C PRO A 472 -23.89 -3.60 0.47
N ALA A 473 -22.87 -4.00 1.23
CA ALA A 473 -21.70 -4.65 0.64
C ALA A 473 -22.02 -5.97 -0.10
N ARG A 474 -23.08 -6.66 0.31
CA ARG A 474 -23.56 -7.91 -0.36
C ARG A 474 -24.13 -7.67 -1.77
N GLU A 475 -24.57 -6.45 -2.07
CA GLU A 475 -25.16 -6.05 -3.34
C GLU A 475 -24.16 -5.31 -4.23
N ALA A 476 -22.96 -5.05 -3.70
CA ALA A 476 -21.94 -4.28 -4.38
C ALA A 476 -21.16 -5.15 -5.37
N ASP A 477 -21.02 -4.64 -6.58
CA ASP A 477 -20.23 -5.22 -7.65
C ASP A 477 -18.95 -4.42 -7.90
N VAL A 478 -17.82 -5.13 -8.07
CA VAL A 478 -16.48 -4.53 -8.24
C VAL A 478 -16.43 -3.59 -9.43
N GLU A 479 -17.05 -3.98 -10.55
CA GLU A 479 -17.04 -3.17 -11.79
C GLU A 479 -17.82 -1.87 -11.58
N THR A 480 -19.00 -1.97 -10.96
CA THR A 480 -19.86 -0.81 -10.64
C THR A 480 -19.16 0.13 -9.66
N LEU A 481 -18.57 -0.41 -8.57
CA LEU A 481 -17.79 0.39 -7.62
C LEU A 481 -16.61 1.09 -8.31
N GLY A 482 -15.87 0.38 -9.15
CA GLY A 482 -14.74 0.94 -9.90
C GLY A 482 -15.16 2.09 -10.83
N LEU A 483 -16.28 1.95 -11.53
CA LEU A 483 -16.83 3.01 -12.38
C LEU A 483 -17.25 4.24 -11.56
N MET A 484 -17.93 4.05 -10.43
CA MET A 484 -18.32 5.14 -9.53
C MET A 484 -17.09 5.86 -8.95
N MET A 485 -16.05 5.13 -8.57
CA MET A 485 -14.77 5.70 -8.08
C MET A 485 -14.04 6.51 -9.15
N ALA A 486 -14.24 6.18 -10.43
CA ALA A 486 -13.68 6.90 -11.58
C ALA A 486 -14.59 8.06 -12.09
N GLY A 487 -15.73 8.30 -11.45
CA GLY A 487 -16.69 9.33 -11.86
C GLY A 487 -17.52 8.98 -13.09
N ALA A 488 -17.44 7.74 -13.57
CA ALA A 488 -18.26 7.24 -14.67
C ALA A 488 -19.58 6.71 -14.12
N THR A 489 -20.59 7.58 -13.98
CA THR A 489 -21.94 7.13 -13.65
C THR A 489 -22.62 6.51 -14.87
N ARG A 490 -23.04 5.23 -14.78
CA ARG A 490 -24.07 4.74 -15.70
C ARG A 490 -25.33 5.58 -15.49
N GLU A 491 -25.86 6.23 -16.53
CA GLU A 491 -27.19 6.81 -16.54
C GLU A 491 -28.19 5.71 -16.11
N GLY A 492 -28.75 5.84 -14.90
CA GLY A 492 -29.70 4.88 -14.34
C GLY A 492 -29.36 4.27 -12.97
N ALA A 493 -28.12 4.35 -12.49
CA ALA A 493 -27.75 3.88 -11.15
C ALA A 493 -27.85 4.99 -10.09
N ARG A 494 -29.01 5.63 -9.96
CA ARG A 494 -29.37 6.27 -8.70
C ARG A 494 -29.71 5.17 -7.71
N VAL A 495 -28.71 4.75 -6.93
CA VAL A 495 -28.96 3.95 -5.73
C VAL A 495 -29.81 4.82 -4.79
N ARG A 496 -30.99 4.29 -4.45
CA ARG A 496 -32.00 4.93 -3.64
C ARG A 496 -31.38 5.52 -2.38
N GLU A 497 -31.67 6.81 -2.15
CA GLU A 497 -31.58 7.43 -0.83
C GLU A 497 -32.29 6.51 0.16
N ALA A 498 -31.54 5.90 1.06
CA ALA A 498 -32.06 5.39 2.31
C ALA A 498 -31.98 6.54 3.30
N VAL A 499 -33.14 7.14 3.56
CA VAL A 499 -33.43 8.10 4.64
C VAL A 499 -33.11 7.45 5.99
#